data_dba1527a61631a3b57721964c94d8f22
#
_entry.id   dba1527a61631a3b57721964c94d8f22
#
_cell.length_a   1.000
_cell.length_b   1.000
_cell.length_c   1.000
_cell.angle_alpha   90.00
_cell.angle_beta   90.00
_cell.angle_gamma   90.00
#
_symmetry.space_group_name_H-M   'P 1'
#
loop_
_entity.id
_entity.type
_entity.pdbx_description
1 polymer ?
#
loop_
_entity_poly.entity_id
_entity_poly.type
_entity_poly.pdbx_seq_one_letter_code
_entity_poly.pdbx_strand_id
1 'polypeptide(L)'
;MRHHIVAVLGLLISAAAWGQSRQVPAADQDRPIVLSGGTIHTVADADPIESGFVRIENGLITQVGAGEPMLKSGDQVIDCQGAHVYPGMILIDTQLGLYETSAVEVTLDYNELGSITPEASALLAINPDSDLIPVTRSNGVLTGVVAPSGGLVAGWGATVRFDGWTWEDMAIQPRSGLFFDWP
;
A
#
# COMPACT_ATOMS: atom_id res chain seq x y z
N MET A 1 35.82 -40.12 -7.49
CA MET A 1 35.90 -38.78 -6.86
C MET A 1 35.28 -37.64 -7.68
N ARG A 2 35.40 -37.61 -9.02
CA ARG A 2 34.81 -36.49 -9.85
C ARG A 2 33.27 -36.43 -9.82
N HIS A 3 32.54 -37.54 -9.67
CA HIS A 3 31.07 -37.56 -9.67
C HIS A 3 30.44 -37.03 -8.39
N HIS A 4 31.13 -37.17 -7.23
CA HIS A 4 30.64 -36.66 -5.94
C HIS A 4 30.76 -35.12 -5.85
N ILE A 5 31.76 -34.53 -6.50
CA ILE A 5 31.95 -33.06 -6.52
C ILE A 5 30.83 -32.38 -7.31
N VAL A 6 30.39 -32.98 -8.46
CA VAL A 6 29.31 -32.45 -9.26
C VAL A 6 27.95 -32.51 -8.52
N ALA A 7 27.71 -33.60 -7.77
CA ALA A 7 26.48 -33.74 -6.97
C ALA A 7 26.40 -32.75 -5.81
N VAL A 8 27.54 -32.47 -5.14
CA VAL A 8 27.60 -31.46 -4.07
C VAL A 8 27.44 -30.05 -4.60
N LEU A 9 28.01 -29.75 -5.76
CA LEU A 9 27.83 -28.41 -6.41
C LEU A 9 26.38 -28.20 -6.86
N GLY A 10 25.70 -29.23 -7.35
CA GLY A 10 24.28 -29.19 -7.71
C GLY A 10 23.37 -28.96 -6.49
N LEU A 11 23.71 -29.54 -5.33
CA LEU A 11 22.95 -29.38 -4.08
C LEU A 11 23.10 -27.95 -3.50
N LEU A 12 24.27 -27.32 -3.67
CA LEU A 12 24.52 -25.96 -3.20
C LEU A 12 23.80 -24.90 -4.05
N ILE A 13 23.55 -25.18 -5.32
CA ILE A 13 22.82 -24.25 -6.22
C ILE A 13 21.31 -24.33 -5.93
N SER A 14 20.78 -25.49 -5.54
CA SER A 14 19.36 -25.63 -5.20
C SER A 14 18.97 -24.97 -3.87
N ALA A 15 19.93 -24.69 -2.98
CA ALA A 15 19.69 -24.00 -1.71
C ALA A 15 19.51 -22.48 -1.85
N ALA A 16 19.75 -21.93 -3.04
CA ALA A 16 19.63 -20.49 -3.29
C ALA A 16 18.25 -20.05 -3.86
N ALA A 17 17.27 -20.96 -3.93
CA ALA A 17 15.89 -20.60 -4.23
C ALA A 17 15.22 -20.03 -2.98
N TRP A 18 15.60 -18.84 -2.58
CA TRP A 18 14.89 -18.06 -1.57
C TRP A 18 13.54 -17.67 -2.17
N GLY A 19 12.46 -18.04 -1.49
CA GLY A 19 11.15 -17.51 -1.83
C GLY A 19 11.21 -16.00 -1.63
N GLN A 20 11.39 -15.27 -2.73
CA GLN A 20 11.34 -13.82 -2.68
C GLN A 20 9.88 -13.39 -2.72
N SER A 21 9.50 -12.52 -1.79
CA SER A 21 8.24 -11.80 -1.88
C SER A 21 8.14 -11.13 -3.26
N ARG A 22 6.95 -11.18 -3.87
CA ARG A 22 6.67 -10.47 -5.13
C ARG A 22 6.43 -9.00 -4.89
N GLN A 23 6.16 -8.62 -3.65
CA GLN A 23 6.06 -7.24 -3.25
C GLN A 23 7.43 -6.65 -3.00
N VAL A 24 7.68 -5.51 -3.63
CA VAL A 24 8.85 -4.68 -3.33
C VAL A 24 8.31 -3.31 -2.93
N PRO A 25 8.28 -3.00 -1.63
CA PRO A 25 7.90 -1.68 -1.15
C PRO A 25 8.81 -0.60 -1.72
N ALA A 26 8.26 0.61 -1.83
CA ALA A 26 9.04 1.77 -2.27
C ALA A 26 10.19 2.03 -1.29
N ALA A 27 11.35 2.40 -1.84
CA ALA A 27 12.46 2.84 -1.01
C ALA A 27 12.09 4.14 -0.26
N ASP A 28 12.65 4.31 0.91
CA ASP A 28 12.51 5.57 1.66
C ASP A 28 12.97 6.75 0.82
N GLN A 29 12.27 7.88 0.97
CA GLN A 29 12.62 9.10 0.29
C GLN A 29 13.98 9.63 0.78
N ASP A 30 15.00 9.66 -0.09
CA ASP A 30 16.36 10.11 0.23
C ASP A 30 16.62 11.59 -0.12
N ARG A 31 15.74 12.19 -0.91
CA ARG A 31 15.83 13.58 -1.39
C ARG A 31 14.45 14.17 -1.67
N PRO A 32 14.30 15.51 -1.68
CA PRO A 32 13.05 16.14 -2.09
C PRO A 32 12.68 15.77 -3.52
N ILE A 33 11.39 15.48 -3.74
CA ILE A 33 10.82 15.20 -5.07
C ILE A 33 9.94 16.39 -5.45
N VAL A 34 10.10 16.87 -6.67
CA VAL A 34 9.28 17.96 -7.23
C VAL A 34 8.62 17.47 -8.50
N LEU A 35 7.30 17.28 -8.46
CA LEU A 35 6.49 17.10 -9.65
C LEU A 35 6.26 18.47 -10.26
N SER A 36 6.54 18.69 -11.54
CA SER A 36 6.44 19.98 -12.19
C SER A 36 5.76 19.90 -13.56
N GLY A 37 5.09 20.96 -13.98
CA GLY A 37 4.50 21.06 -15.32
C GLY A 37 3.26 20.18 -15.52
N GLY A 38 2.55 19.81 -14.45
CA GLY A 38 1.31 19.06 -14.50
C GLY A 38 0.07 19.90 -14.19
N THR A 39 -1.10 19.33 -14.43
CA THR A 39 -2.38 19.85 -13.95
C THR A 39 -2.66 19.21 -12.58
N ILE A 40 -2.59 20.00 -11.50
CA ILE A 40 -2.65 19.49 -10.13
C ILE A 40 -4.09 19.58 -9.60
N HIS A 41 -4.65 18.44 -9.24
CA HIS A 41 -5.97 18.32 -8.61
C HIS A 41 -5.80 18.15 -7.10
N THR A 42 -5.98 19.21 -6.33
CA THR A 42 -5.82 19.16 -4.86
C THR A 42 -6.99 18.47 -4.16
N VAL A 43 -8.16 18.41 -4.83
CA VAL A 43 -9.44 17.93 -4.28
C VAL A 43 -9.95 18.78 -3.11
N ALA A 44 -9.18 19.79 -2.68
CA ALA A 44 -9.60 20.77 -1.68
C ALA A 44 -10.40 21.92 -2.32
N ASP A 45 -10.03 22.28 -3.54
CA ASP A 45 -10.66 23.34 -4.33
C ASP A 45 -11.30 22.74 -5.59
N ALA A 46 -12.30 23.45 -6.14
CA ALA A 46 -13.04 22.99 -7.31
C ALA A 46 -12.19 23.02 -8.59
N ASP A 47 -11.29 24.01 -8.71
CA ASP A 47 -10.50 24.24 -9.90
C ASP A 47 -9.11 23.62 -9.79
N PRO A 48 -8.63 22.90 -10.82
CA PRO A 48 -7.28 22.39 -10.86
C PRO A 48 -6.27 23.53 -11.08
N ILE A 49 -5.04 23.32 -10.63
CA ILE A 49 -3.92 24.22 -10.85
C ILE A 49 -3.22 23.82 -12.15
N GLU A 50 -3.42 24.61 -13.20
CA GLU A 50 -2.76 24.42 -14.49
C GLU A 50 -1.27 24.74 -14.43
N SER A 51 -0.44 23.94 -15.13
CA SER A 51 1.02 24.09 -15.14
C SER A 51 1.59 24.23 -13.73
N GLY A 52 1.07 23.41 -12.82
CA GLY A 52 1.40 23.45 -11.39
C GLY A 52 2.57 22.55 -11.01
N PHE A 53 2.89 22.61 -9.72
CA PHE A 53 3.89 21.74 -9.13
C PHE A 53 3.46 21.25 -7.75
N VAL A 54 4.04 20.11 -7.34
CA VAL A 54 3.95 19.54 -5.99
C VAL A 54 5.34 19.23 -5.50
N ARG A 55 5.71 19.74 -4.31
CA ARG A 55 6.96 19.40 -3.63
C ARG A 55 6.69 18.45 -2.48
N ILE A 56 7.46 17.38 -2.43
CA ILE A 56 7.39 16.33 -1.40
C ILE A 56 8.74 16.24 -0.72
N GLU A 57 8.77 16.43 0.62
CA GLU A 57 9.97 16.31 1.45
C GLU A 57 9.66 15.43 2.66
N ASN A 58 10.50 14.42 2.91
CA ASN A 58 10.33 13.48 4.04
C ASN A 58 8.95 12.80 4.08
N GLY A 59 8.45 12.39 2.91
CA GLY A 59 7.14 11.73 2.78
C GLY A 59 5.94 12.67 2.94
N LEU A 60 6.14 13.98 3.04
CA LEU A 60 5.07 14.96 3.21
C LEU A 60 5.02 15.94 2.03
N ILE A 61 3.81 16.31 1.61
CA ILE A 61 3.61 17.41 0.67
C ILE A 61 3.90 18.72 1.41
N THR A 62 4.97 19.41 1.04
CA THR A 62 5.41 20.66 1.69
C THR A 62 4.99 21.90 0.91
N GLN A 63 4.75 21.77 -0.40
CA GLN A 63 4.33 22.89 -1.24
C GLN A 63 3.51 22.39 -2.43
N VAL A 64 2.45 23.14 -2.75
CA VAL A 64 1.67 23.02 -3.99
C VAL A 64 1.47 24.41 -4.54
N GLY A 65 1.59 24.62 -5.85
CA GLY A 65 1.42 25.93 -6.45
C GLY A 65 1.37 25.91 -7.98
N ALA A 66 1.03 27.07 -8.54
CA ALA A 66 1.05 27.31 -9.96
C ALA A 66 2.43 27.77 -10.46
N GLY A 67 2.74 27.48 -11.72
CA GLY A 67 3.98 27.89 -12.37
C GLY A 67 5.17 27.04 -12.01
N GLU A 68 6.37 27.60 -12.15
CA GLU A 68 7.61 26.88 -11.91
C GLU A 68 7.98 26.87 -10.42
N PRO A 69 8.38 25.71 -9.86
CA PRO A 69 8.83 25.63 -8.48
C PRO A 69 10.19 26.28 -8.30
N MET A 70 10.46 26.84 -7.12
CA MET A 70 11.81 27.23 -6.73
C MET A 70 12.62 25.98 -6.42
N LEU A 71 13.50 25.59 -7.34
CA LEU A 71 14.37 24.41 -7.20
C LEU A 71 15.54 24.68 -6.27
N LYS A 72 15.87 23.67 -5.46
CA LYS A 72 17.03 23.66 -4.57
C LYS A 72 18.04 22.62 -5.05
N SER A 73 19.29 22.78 -4.64
CA SER A 73 20.32 21.77 -4.91
C SER A 73 19.94 20.45 -4.23
N GLY A 74 19.92 19.37 -5.00
CA GLY A 74 19.53 18.03 -4.55
C GLY A 74 18.10 17.63 -4.83
N ASP A 75 17.26 18.54 -5.36
CA ASP A 75 15.89 18.19 -5.75
C ASP A 75 15.89 17.21 -6.92
N GLN A 76 15.06 16.18 -6.81
CA GLN A 76 14.69 15.30 -7.91
C GLN A 76 13.45 15.87 -8.59
N VAL A 77 13.62 16.39 -9.80
CA VAL A 77 12.51 16.95 -10.59
C VAL A 77 11.94 15.88 -11.51
N ILE A 78 10.63 15.71 -11.49
CA ILE A 78 9.85 14.86 -12.40
C ILE A 78 8.98 15.79 -13.24
N ASP A 79 9.26 15.87 -14.52
CA ASP A 79 8.45 16.61 -15.48
C ASP A 79 7.20 15.81 -15.80
N CYS A 80 6.04 16.35 -15.43
CA CYS A 80 4.74 15.74 -15.67
C CYS A 80 4.24 15.91 -17.10
N GLN A 81 4.88 16.76 -17.91
CA GLN A 81 4.54 16.98 -19.34
C GLN A 81 3.05 17.26 -19.58
N GLY A 82 2.42 18.05 -18.72
CA GLY A 82 0.99 18.34 -18.77
C GLY A 82 0.07 17.25 -18.25
N ALA A 83 0.60 16.13 -17.75
CA ALA A 83 -0.23 15.08 -17.15
C ALA A 83 -0.98 15.58 -15.90
N HIS A 84 -2.13 14.96 -15.64
CA HIS A 84 -2.91 15.25 -14.45
C HIS A 84 -2.34 14.53 -13.22
N VAL A 85 -2.17 15.27 -12.13
CA VAL A 85 -1.69 14.75 -10.83
C VAL A 85 -2.84 14.79 -9.83
N TYR A 86 -3.18 13.65 -9.29
CA TYR A 86 -4.24 13.48 -8.29
C TYR A 86 -3.66 12.93 -6.98
N PRO A 87 -4.30 13.21 -5.83
CA PRO A 87 -4.01 12.45 -4.62
C PRO A 87 -4.41 10.98 -4.82
N GLY A 88 -3.71 10.08 -4.14
CA GLY A 88 -4.05 8.66 -4.16
C GLY A 88 -5.47 8.42 -3.66
N MET A 89 -6.16 7.48 -4.30
CA MET A 89 -7.51 7.08 -3.88
C MET A 89 -7.46 6.32 -2.55
N ILE A 90 -8.52 6.47 -1.77
CA ILE A 90 -8.71 5.81 -0.47
C ILE A 90 -9.94 4.92 -0.55
N LEU A 91 -9.77 3.63 -0.24
CA LEU A 91 -10.90 2.73 -0.02
C LEU A 91 -11.39 2.88 1.42
N ILE A 92 -12.69 3.10 1.61
CA ILE A 92 -13.28 3.30 2.95
C ILE A 92 -13.78 2.00 3.59
N ASP A 93 -13.85 0.91 2.83
CA ASP A 93 -14.24 -0.43 3.26
C ASP A 93 -13.67 -1.45 2.27
N THR A 94 -12.76 -2.30 2.74
CA THR A 94 -12.11 -3.29 1.89
C THR A 94 -11.61 -4.48 2.69
N GLN A 95 -11.53 -5.63 2.04
CA GLN A 95 -10.90 -6.84 2.55
C GLN A 95 -9.54 -7.11 1.89
N LEU A 96 -8.95 -6.10 1.24
CA LEU A 96 -7.66 -6.22 0.57
C LEU A 96 -6.57 -6.65 1.57
N GLY A 97 -5.88 -7.74 1.25
CA GLY A 97 -4.90 -8.37 2.13
C GLY A 97 -5.49 -9.34 3.18
N LEU A 98 -6.82 -9.38 3.34
CA LEU A 98 -7.52 -10.39 4.15
C LEU A 98 -8.12 -11.51 3.29
N TYR A 99 -8.02 -11.38 1.98
CA TYR A 99 -8.66 -12.25 1.01
C TYR A 99 -7.76 -12.41 -0.19
N GLU A 100 -7.43 -13.67 -0.55
CA GLU A 100 -6.60 -13.96 -1.71
C GLU A 100 -7.40 -14.75 -2.76
N THR A 101 -7.82 -15.96 -2.42
CA THR A 101 -8.49 -16.86 -3.37
C THR A 101 -9.78 -17.41 -2.78
N SER A 102 -10.93 -17.03 -3.31
CA SER A 102 -12.25 -17.42 -2.81
C SER A 102 -12.49 -18.94 -2.73
N ALA A 103 -11.81 -19.71 -3.55
CA ALA A 103 -11.92 -21.16 -3.56
C ALA A 103 -11.06 -21.87 -2.48
N VAL A 104 -10.26 -21.13 -1.74
CA VAL A 104 -9.30 -21.65 -0.74
C VAL A 104 -9.58 -21.03 0.61
N GLU A 105 -10.34 -21.71 1.45
CA GLU A 105 -10.82 -21.19 2.74
C GLU A 105 -9.69 -20.66 3.65
N VAL A 106 -8.53 -21.31 3.68
CA VAL A 106 -7.37 -20.89 4.48
C VAL A 106 -6.73 -19.57 4.04
N THR A 107 -7.22 -18.95 2.99
CA THR A 107 -6.79 -17.63 2.50
C THR A 107 -7.84 -16.54 2.73
N LEU A 108 -8.84 -16.83 3.55
CA LEU A 108 -9.98 -15.95 3.84
C LEU A 108 -9.92 -15.54 5.31
N ASP A 109 -9.17 -14.47 5.61
CA ASP A 109 -8.88 -14.01 6.97
C ASP A 109 -9.74 -12.80 7.37
N TYR A 110 -10.85 -12.58 6.67
CA TYR A 110 -11.72 -11.43 6.90
C TYR A 110 -12.78 -11.66 8.00
N ASN A 111 -12.95 -12.89 8.49
CA ASN A 111 -13.93 -13.21 9.53
C ASN A 111 -13.37 -14.14 10.59
N GLU A 112 -13.90 -14.01 11.80
CA GLU A 112 -13.63 -14.89 12.94
C GLU A 112 -14.83 -15.80 13.25
N LEU A 113 -14.56 -16.89 13.99
CA LEU A 113 -15.61 -17.79 14.45
C LEU A 113 -16.41 -17.13 15.59
N GLY A 114 -17.72 -17.00 15.39
CA GLY A 114 -18.63 -16.44 16.36
C GLY A 114 -19.41 -15.25 15.83
N SER A 115 -20.43 -14.83 16.57
CA SER A 115 -21.27 -13.69 16.19
C SER A 115 -20.87 -12.39 16.87
N ILE A 116 -20.01 -12.43 17.88
CA ILE A 116 -19.53 -11.25 18.61
C ILE A 116 -18.05 -11.45 18.90
N THR A 117 -17.19 -10.78 18.13
CA THR A 117 -15.72 -10.91 18.17
C THR A 117 -15.01 -9.54 18.25
N PRO A 118 -15.31 -8.74 19.32
CA PRO A 118 -14.75 -7.39 19.44
C PRO A 118 -13.23 -7.34 19.65
N GLU A 119 -12.59 -8.47 19.96
CA GLU A 119 -11.14 -8.63 20.09
C GLU A 119 -10.44 -8.82 18.74
N ALA A 120 -11.17 -9.23 17.71
CA ALA A 120 -10.62 -9.44 16.37
C ALA A 120 -10.06 -8.13 15.80
N SER A 121 -8.95 -8.23 15.06
CA SER A 121 -8.27 -7.09 14.45
C SER A 121 -7.84 -7.42 13.03
N ALA A 122 -8.46 -6.79 12.05
CA ALA A 122 -8.12 -6.96 10.64
C ALA A 122 -6.63 -6.67 10.36
N LEU A 123 -6.03 -5.71 11.07
CA LEU A 123 -4.62 -5.35 10.88
C LEU A 123 -3.67 -6.53 11.05
N LEU A 124 -3.93 -7.39 12.06
CA LEU A 124 -3.04 -8.52 12.37
C LEU A 124 -3.18 -9.67 11.37
N ALA A 125 -4.27 -9.69 10.61
CA ALA A 125 -4.56 -10.70 9.61
C ALA A 125 -4.15 -10.28 8.19
N ILE A 126 -3.73 -9.01 8.00
CA ILE A 126 -3.29 -8.55 6.68
C ILE A 126 -2.08 -9.35 6.20
N ASN A 127 -2.20 -9.88 5.00
CA ASN A 127 -1.09 -10.46 4.25
C ASN A 127 -0.38 -9.36 3.44
N PRO A 128 0.83 -8.88 3.85
CA PRO A 128 1.56 -7.86 3.09
C PRO A 128 2.02 -8.35 1.72
N ASP A 129 2.15 -9.68 1.54
CA ASP A 129 2.58 -10.31 0.28
C ASP A 129 1.43 -10.60 -0.69
N SER A 130 0.23 -10.09 -0.41
CA SER A 130 -0.93 -10.23 -1.31
C SER A 130 -0.64 -9.70 -2.71
N ASP A 131 -0.81 -10.53 -3.72
CA ASP A 131 -0.66 -10.14 -5.14
C ASP A 131 -1.68 -9.04 -5.55
N LEU A 132 -2.76 -8.85 -4.78
CA LEU A 132 -3.79 -7.85 -5.04
C LEU A 132 -3.34 -6.44 -4.65
N ILE A 133 -2.43 -6.30 -3.68
CA ILE A 133 -1.93 -4.99 -3.22
C ILE A 133 -1.20 -4.23 -4.32
N PRO A 134 -0.17 -4.78 -5.00
CA PRO A 134 0.52 -4.04 -6.06
C PRO A 134 -0.38 -3.73 -7.26
N VAL A 135 -1.34 -4.60 -7.58
CA VAL A 135 -2.34 -4.35 -8.63
C VAL A 135 -3.22 -3.15 -8.26
N THR A 136 -3.72 -3.12 -7.03
CA THR A 136 -4.55 -2.04 -6.51
C THR A 136 -3.78 -0.71 -6.49
N ARG A 137 -2.54 -0.74 -6.00
CA ARG A 137 -1.64 0.41 -5.98
C ARG A 137 -1.32 0.95 -7.37
N SER A 138 -1.08 0.09 -8.36
CA SER A 138 -0.81 0.50 -9.75
C SER A 138 -2.00 1.21 -10.41
N ASN A 139 -3.20 1.02 -9.88
CA ASN A 139 -4.42 1.73 -10.30
C ASN A 139 -4.68 3.01 -9.48
N GLY A 140 -3.71 3.47 -8.68
CA GLY A 140 -3.78 4.73 -7.95
C GLY A 140 -4.50 4.66 -6.59
N VAL A 141 -4.87 3.47 -6.12
CA VAL A 141 -5.43 3.29 -4.76
C VAL A 141 -4.30 3.02 -3.79
N LEU A 142 -3.99 3.98 -2.94
CA LEU A 142 -2.78 3.96 -2.12
C LEU A 142 -3.04 3.64 -0.64
N THR A 143 -4.28 3.81 -0.18
CA THR A 143 -4.67 3.69 1.23
C THR A 143 -6.05 3.06 1.33
N GLY A 144 -6.32 2.36 2.41
CA GLY A 144 -7.65 1.84 2.67
C GLY A 144 -7.94 1.57 4.14
N VAL A 145 -9.22 1.53 4.47
CA VAL A 145 -9.70 0.96 5.72
C VAL A 145 -9.97 -0.52 5.47
N VAL A 146 -9.07 -1.37 5.95
CA VAL A 146 -9.25 -2.81 5.89
C VAL A 146 -10.15 -3.23 7.05
N ALA A 147 -11.25 -3.88 6.72
CA ALA A 147 -12.33 -4.17 7.66
C ALA A 147 -12.63 -5.67 7.73
N PRO A 148 -12.82 -6.23 8.92
CA PRO A 148 -13.35 -7.58 9.07
C PRO A 148 -14.86 -7.57 8.78
N SER A 149 -15.41 -8.71 8.45
CA SER A 149 -16.86 -8.91 8.28
C SER A 149 -17.30 -10.20 8.96
N GLY A 150 -18.60 -10.39 9.08
CA GLY A 150 -19.20 -11.60 9.67
C GLY A 150 -19.55 -11.46 11.15
N GLY A 151 -20.70 -12.04 11.49
CA GLY A 151 -21.27 -11.90 12.82
C GLY A 151 -21.90 -10.51 13.06
N LEU A 152 -22.46 -10.31 14.25
CA LEU A 152 -23.03 -9.02 14.64
C LEU A 152 -21.95 -7.99 14.97
N VAL A 153 -20.85 -8.42 15.60
CA VAL A 153 -19.67 -7.61 15.89
C VAL A 153 -18.47 -8.30 15.26
N ALA A 154 -17.99 -7.75 14.14
CA ALA A 154 -16.96 -8.40 13.34
C ALA A 154 -15.52 -8.13 13.85
N GLY A 155 -15.31 -7.02 14.57
CA GLY A 155 -14.00 -6.65 15.10
C GLY A 155 -13.50 -5.29 14.62
N TRP A 156 -12.22 -5.00 14.88
CA TRP A 156 -11.58 -3.73 14.57
C TRP A 156 -11.02 -3.72 13.15
N GLY A 157 -11.45 -2.72 12.37
CA GLY A 157 -10.79 -2.36 11.13
C GLY A 157 -9.60 -1.43 11.36
N ALA A 158 -8.71 -1.35 10.38
CA ALA A 158 -7.50 -0.54 10.42
C ALA A 158 -7.33 0.28 9.13
N THR A 159 -6.81 1.50 9.25
CA THR A 159 -6.36 2.26 8.09
C THR A 159 -4.92 1.90 7.79
N VAL A 160 -4.67 1.48 6.54
CA VAL A 160 -3.35 1.07 6.08
C VAL A 160 -2.98 1.77 4.78
N ARG A 161 -1.68 1.97 4.57
CA ARG A 161 -1.15 2.21 3.22
C ARG A 161 -0.92 0.86 2.54
N PHE A 162 -1.11 0.80 1.25
CA PHE A 162 -0.87 -0.42 0.46
C PHE A 162 0.59 -0.52 0.01
N ASP A 163 1.51 -0.28 0.97
CA ASP A 163 2.96 -0.33 0.78
C ASP A 163 3.66 -0.63 2.12
N GLY A 164 4.54 -1.63 2.15
CA GLY A 164 5.23 -2.06 3.36
C GLY A 164 5.66 -3.52 3.28
N TRP A 165 6.65 -3.91 4.08
CA TRP A 165 7.10 -5.30 4.22
C TRP A 165 6.28 -6.09 5.22
N THR A 166 5.74 -5.39 6.22
CA THR A 166 4.98 -5.99 7.31
C THR A 166 3.69 -5.20 7.54
N TRP A 167 2.76 -5.77 8.27
CA TRP A 167 1.53 -5.06 8.65
C TRP A 167 1.82 -3.82 9.51
N GLU A 168 2.92 -3.82 10.30
CA GLU A 168 3.37 -2.67 11.08
C GLU A 168 3.79 -1.51 10.15
N ASP A 169 4.54 -1.82 9.08
CA ASP A 169 4.94 -0.82 8.09
C ASP A 169 3.73 -0.22 7.37
N MET A 170 2.72 -1.06 7.12
CA MET A 170 1.50 -0.64 6.42
C MET A 170 0.57 0.19 7.32
N ALA A 171 0.62 0.03 8.64
CA ALA A 171 -0.34 0.63 9.57
C ALA A 171 -0.24 2.16 9.61
N ILE A 172 -1.32 2.86 9.29
CA ILE A 172 -1.50 4.29 9.51
C ILE A 172 -2.26 4.50 10.83
N GLN A 173 -3.39 3.80 10.99
CA GLN A 173 -4.19 3.82 12.21
C GLN A 173 -4.63 2.40 12.55
N PRO A 174 -4.06 1.79 13.59
CA PRO A 174 -4.30 0.39 13.94
C PRO A 174 -5.76 0.04 14.29
N ARG A 175 -6.53 1.02 14.75
CA ARG A 175 -7.96 0.87 15.08
C ARG A 175 -8.72 2.06 14.54
N SER A 176 -9.32 1.91 13.35
CA SER A 176 -10.08 2.97 12.69
C SER A 176 -11.57 2.97 13.06
N GLY A 177 -12.11 1.81 13.40
CA GLY A 177 -13.50 1.64 13.81
C GLY A 177 -13.79 0.19 14.18
N LEU A 178 -14.83 -0.01 15.01
CA LEU A 178 -15.38 -1.31 15.29
C LEU A 178 -16.51 -1.58 14.28
N PHE A 179 -16.43 -2.70 13.58
CA PHE A 179 -17.35 -3.06 12.51
C PHE A 179 -18.49 -3.94 13.02
N PHE A 180 -19.69 -3.60 12.59
CA PHE A 180 -20.93 -4.27 12.93
C PHE A 180 -21.68 -4.60 11.65
N ASP A 181 -22.11 -5.86 11.52
CA ASP A 181 -23.03 -6.28 10.47
C ASP A 181 -24.45 -6.26 11.04
N TRP A 182 -25.28 -5.34 10.55
CA TRP A 182 -26.65 -5.21 11.03
C TRP A 182 -27.53 -6.23 10.31
N PRO A 183 -28.37 -7.04 11.06
CA PRO A 183 -29.23 -8.05 10.47
C PRO A 183 -30.40 -7.46 9.66
#